data_5e4ec3df2273d6f0bec913d5557fb581
#
_entry.id   5e4ec3df2273d6f0bec913d5557fb581
#
_cell.length_a   1.000
_cell.length_b   1.000
_cell.length_c   1.000
_cell.angle_alpha   90.00
_cell.angle_beta   90.00
_cell.angle_gamma   90.00
#
_symmetry.space_group_name_H-M   'P 1'
#
loop_
_entity.id
_entity.type
_entity.pdbx_description
1 polymer ?
#
loop_
_entity_poly.entity_id
_entity_poly.type
_entity_poly.pdbx_seq_one_letter_code
_entity_poly.pdbx_strand_id
1 'polypeptide(L)' 'MTHVLVTGGAGYIGSHACKALRAAGHTPVTYDNLSTGWADAVKFGPLERGDLTDRRRLDQVFEAYRPRAILHFAAL' A
#
# COMPACT_ATOMS: atom_id res chain seq x y z
N MET A 1 5.11 -1.83 16.01
CA MET A 1 5.26 -1.16 14.72
C MET A 1 3.88 -1.02 14.07
N THR A 2 3.57 0.16 13.57
CA THR A 2 2.26 0.45 13.00
C THR A 2 2.25 0.17 11.52
N HIS A 3 1.29 -0.62 11.06
CA HIS A 3 1.06 -0.84 9.64
C HIS A 3 0.07 0.19 9.12
N VAL A 4 0.38 0.79 7.98
CA VAL A 4 -0.49 1.72 7.27
C VAL A 4 -0.73 1.16 5.87
N LEU A 5 -1.98 0.95 5.50
CA LEU A 5 -2.31 0.47 4.16
C LEU A 5 -2.27 1.65 3.19
N VAL A 6 -1.49 1.49 2.12
CA VAL A 6 -1.34 2.54 1.11
C VAL A 6 -1.83 1.99 -0.22
N THR A 7 -3.05 2.37 -0.62
CA THR A 7 -3.57 1.98 -1.92
C THR A 7 -2.93 2.87 -2.99
N GLY A 8 -2.47 2.26 -4.08
CA GLY A 8 -1.72 2.98 -5.08
C GLY A 8 -0.30 3.31 -4.66
N GLY A 9 0.27 2.57 -3.70
CA GLY A 9 1.61 2.82 -3.19
C GLY A 9 2.74 2.58 -4.17
N ALA A 10 2.46 1.90 -5.30
CA ALA A 10 3.45 1.71 -6.35
C ALA A 10 3.48 2.87 -7.35
N GLY A 11 2.56 3.83 -7.26
CA GLY A 11 2.56 5.03 -8.07
C GLY A 11 3.55 6.07 -7.55
N TYR A 12 3.70 7.17 -8.29
CA TYR A 12 4.67 8.21 -7.95
C TYR A 12 4.41 8.81 -6.57
N ILE A 13 3.20 9.34 -6.36
CA ILE A 13 2.87 10.00 -5.08
C ILE A 13 2.79 8.98 -3.95
N GLY A 14 2.18 7.82 -4.21
CA GLY A 14 2.06 6.77 -3.22
C GLY A 14 3.41 6.23 -2.76
N SER A 15 4.38 6.09 -3.66
CA SER A 15 5.71 5.62 -3.29
C SER A 15 6.46 6.63 -2.41
N HIS A 16 6.28 7.94 -2.67
CA HIS A 16 6.83 8.98 -1.81
C HIS A 16 6.18 8.97 -0.42
N ALA A 17 4.87 8.73 -0.36
CA ALA A 17 4.17 8.60 0.91
C ALA A 17 4.69 7.40 1.72
N CYS A 18 4.96 6.28 1.05
CA CYS A 18 5.54 5.10 1.70
C CYS A 18 6.91 5.41 2.29
N LYS A 19 7.73 6.16 1.57
CA LYS A 19 9.05 6.58 2.07
C LYS A 19 8.90 7.43 3.33
N ALA A 20 7.99 8.38 3.33
CA ALA A 20 7.76 9.26 4.48
C ALA A 20 7.23 8.47 5.68
N LEU A 21 6.33 7.53 5.46
CA LEU A 21 5.81 6.67 6.52
C LEU A 21 6.93 5.84 7.16
N ARG A 22 7.79 5.27 6.35
CA ARG A 22 8.91 4.47 6.86
C ARG A 22 9.86 5.33 7.67
N ALA A 23 10.15 6.54 7.21
CA ALA A 23 11.00 7.48 7.94
C ALA A 23 10.40 7.87 9.28
N ALA A 24 9.07 7.89 9.38
CA ALA A 24 8.35 8.21 10.61
C ALA A 24 8.18 6.99 11.55
N GLY A 25 8.71 5.84 11.19
CA GLY A 25 8.64 4.63 12.03
C GLY A 25 7.42 3.76 11.78
N HIS A 26 6.68 4.00 10.71
CA HIS A 26 5.55 3.16 10.32
C HIS A 26 5.94 2.20 9.21
N THR A 27 5.21 1.10 9.08
CA THR A 27 5.41 0.15 7.98
C THR A 27 4.30 0.34 6.95
N PRO A 28 4.61 0.89 5.77
CA PRO A 28 3.62 0.99 4.70
C PRO A 28 3.39 -0.37 4.06
N VAL A 29 2.13 -0.76 3.92
CA VAL A 29 1.73 -1.95 3.17
C VAL A 29 1.11 -1.45 1.89
N THR A 30 1.78 -1.64 0.77
CA THR A 30 1.30 -1.19 -0.52
C THR A 30 0.30 -2.17 -1.09
N TYR A 31 -0.88 -1.69 -1.43
CA TYR A 31 -1.89 -2.46 -2.15
C TYR A 31 -2.09 -1.80 -3.52
N ASP A 32 -1.74 -2.49 -4.58
CA ASP A 32 -1.71 -1.92 -5.92
C ASP A 32 -1.96 -3.01 -6.96
N ASN A 33 -2.71 -2.70 -8.01
CA ASN A 33 -2.88 -3.63 -9.13
C ASN A 33 -1.76 -3.49 -10.16
N LEU A 34 -0.87 -2.51 -9.98
CA LEU A 34 0.28 -2.23 -10.83
C LEU A 34 -0.09 -1.83 -12.27
N SER A 35 -1.31 -1.32 -12.46
CA SER A 35 -1.74 -0.89 -13.80
C SER A 35 -1.00 0.36 -14.27
N THR A 36 -0.64 1.26 -13.35
CA THR A 36 0.10 2.48 -13.65
C THR A 36 1.36 2.64 -12.81
N GLY A 37 1.59 1.74 -11.86
CA GLY A 37 2.76 1.77 -11.00
C GLY A 37 3.74 0.66 -11.32
N TRP A 38 4.84 0.64 -10.59
CA TRP A 38 5.92 -0.33 -10.78
C TRP A 38 6.21 -1.05 -9.47
N ALA A 39 6.30 -2.37 -9.53
CA ALA A 39 6.66 -3.15 -8.35
C ALA A 39 8.01 -2.71 -7.77
N ASP A 40 8.95 -2.31 -8.61
CA ASP A 40 10.28 -1.85 -8.19
C ASP A 40 10.23 -0.54 -7.40
N ALA A 41 9.14 0.22 -7.49
CA ALA A 41 8.97 1.43 -6.69
C ALA A 41 8.59 1.12 -5.24
N VAL A 42 8.20 -0.11 -4.94
CA VAL A 42 7.78 -0.52 -3.60
C VAL A 42 9.01 -1.00 -2.83
N LYS A 43 9.63 -0.11 -2.07
CA LYS A 43 10.91 -0.36 -1.40
C LYS A 43 10.84 -0.28 0.11
N PHE A 44 9.75 0.21 0.67
CA PHE A 44 9.70 0.59 2.08
C PHE A 44 8.81 -0.29 2.93
N GLY A 45 8.20 -1.31 2.34
CA GLY A 45 7.35 -2.25 3.03
C GLY A 45 6.80 -3.31 2.08
N PRO A 46 5.92 -4.20 2.56
CA PRO A 46 5.35 -5.26 1.74
C PRO A 46 4.53 -4.72 0.58
N LEU A 47 4.54 -5.45 -0.53
CA LEU A 47 3.64 -5.22 -1.67
C LEU A 47 2.61 -6.34 -1.71
N GLU A 48 1.34 -5.95 -1.65
CA GLU A 48 0.22 -6.86 -1.85
C GLU A 48 -0.47 -6.48 -3.15
N ARG A 49 -0.38 -7.34 -4.13
CA ARG A 49 -0.94 -7.08 -5.45
C ARG A 49 -2.42 -7.40 -5.45
N GLY A 50 -3.24 -6.46 -5.89
CA GLY A 50 -4.67 -6.66 -5.99
C GLY A 50 -5.38 -5.42 -6.53
N ASP A 51 -6.68 -5.58 -6.79
CA ASP A 51 -7.53 -4.52 -7.31
C ASP A 51 -8.42 -3.98 -6.20
N LEU A 52 -8.78 -2.70 -6.26
CA LEU A 52 -9.70 -2.10 -5.29
C LEU A 52 -11.09 -2.71 -5.34
N THR A 53 -11.48 -3.28 -6.47
CA THR A 53 -12.76 -3.97 -6.63
C THR A 53 -12.74 -5.40 -6.11
N ASP A 54 -11.57 -5.95 -5.80
CA ASP A 54 -11.45 -7.30 -5.25
C ASP A 54 -11.56 -7.26 -3.73
N ARG A 55 -12.80 -7.33 -3.24
CA ARG A 55 -13.08 -7.24 -1.82
C ARG A 55 -12.47 -8.37 -1.02
N ARG A 56 -12.50 -9.59 -1.57
CA ARG A 56 -11.91 -10.75 -0.90
C ARG A 56 -10.41 -10.53 -0.69
N ARG A 57 -9.73 -10.01 -1.69
CA ARG A 57 -8.30 -9.74 -1.61
C ARG A 57 -8.00 -8.66 -0.58
N LEU A 58 -8.79 -7.60 -0.55
CA LEU A 58 -8.65 -6.54 0.46
C LEU A 58 -8.86 -7.10 1.87
N ASP A 59 -9.88 -7.93 2.06
CA ASP A 59 -10.14 -8.54 3.36
C ASP A 59 -8.96 -9.38 3.83
N GLN A 60 -8.31 -10.12 2.92
CA GLN A 60 -7.12 -10.91 3.24
C GLN A 60 -5.98 -10.00 3.72
N VAL A 61 -5.78 -8.86 3.05
CA VAL A 61 -4.73 -7.91 3.41
C VAL A 61 -5.01 -7.28 4.78
N PHE A 62 -6.26 -6.87 5.02
CA PHE A 62 -6.65 -6.34 6.33
C PHE A 62 -6.44 -7.37 7.45
N GLU A 63 -6.79 -8.61 7.19
CA GLU A 63 -6.60 -9.71 8.15
C GLU A 63 -5.13 -9.93 8.45
N ALA A 64 -4.29 -9.92 7.42
CA ALA A 64 -2.87 -10.22 7.56
C ALA A 64 -2.10 -9.12 8.29
N TYR A 65 -2.40 -7.86 7.99
CA TYR A 65 -1.59 -6.73 8.47
C TYR A 65 -2.27 -5.88 9.54
N ARG A 66 -3.60 -5.91 9.61
CA ARG A 66 -4.39 -5.13 10.56
C ARG A 66 -3.96 -3.67 10.60
N PRO A 67 -4.01 -2.97 9.46
CA PRO A 67 -3.50 -1.60 9.39
C PRO A 67 -4.32 -0.67 10.29
N ARG A 68 -3.66 0.31 10.86
CA ARG A 68 -4.29 1.29 11.74
C ARG A 68 -4.78 2.52 10.99
N ALA A 69 -4.34 2.70 9.76
CA ALA A 69 -4.74 3.82 8.93
C ALA A 69 -4.65 3.40 7.47
N ILE A 70 -5.36 4.13 6.62
CA ILE A 70 -5.38 3.92 5.18
C ILE A 70 -5.08 5.24 4.49
N LEU A 71 -4.11 5.23 3.58
CA LEU A 71 -3.85 6.33 2.67
C LEU A 71 -4.22 5.86 1.26
N HIS A 72 -5.12 6.58 0.62
CA HIS A 72 -5.71 6.15 -0.64
C HIS A 72 -5.22 7.03 -1.79
N PHE A 73 -4.30 6.51 -2.59
CA PHE A 73 -3.78 7.19 -3.77
C PHE A 73 -4.18 6.53 -5.08
N ALA A 74 -4.82 5.35 -5.01
CA ALA A 74 -5.25 4.68 -6.21
C ALA A 74 -6.42 5.42 -6.85
N ALA A 75 -6.31 5.75 -8.12
CA ALA A 75 -7.40 6.33 -8.90
C ALA A 75 -8.24 5.21 -9.51
N LEU A 76 -9.53 5.43 -9.58
CA LEU A 76 -10.45 4.52 -10.25
C LEU A 76 -10.59 4.88 -11.73
#